data_728622e4c50153fab28fd7b070e696ea
#
_entry.id   728622e4c50153fab28fd7b070e696ea
#
_cell.length_a   1.000
_cell.length_b   1.000
_cell.length_c   1.000
_cell.angle_alpha   90.00
_cell.angle_beta   90.00
_cell.angle_gamma   90.00
#
_symmetry.space_group_name_H-M   'P 1'
#
loop_
_entity.id
_entity.type
_entity.pdbx_description
1 polymer ?
#
loop_
_entity_poly.entity_id
_entity_poly.type
_entity_poly.pdbx_seq_one_letter_code
_entity_poly.pdbx_strand_id
1 'polypeptide(L)'
;AKEVKSEERRVKNPCVWIVVHRRELVEQIKASLNVECEMLNVNEVKPLDSSFLTLHSSLNTRVFSIQWLSRHYQEMEESPSLIVIDEAHHAVAKTYKEVMDAYPEAKKLGLTATPCRLTRRGFTDLFDVLLQSWSAKKFIADGWLSLYDYMSIREDSEDWRLVNSLKKRGADGDFSLREMSEKLNVQPSIERLCDTILRYAPNKKGIVYAIDIKHAE
;
A
#
# COMPACT_ATOMS: atom_id res chain seq x y z
N ALA A 1 34.16 -13.52 -35.88
CA ALA A 1 33.55 -12.76 -34.81
C ALA A 1 32.37 -11.97 -35.41
N LYS A 2 31.11 -12.42 -35.15
CA LYS A 2 29.91 -11.66 -35.52
C LYS A 2 29.56 -10.77 -34.33
N GLU A 3 29.70 -9.47 -34.52
CA GLU A 3 29.17 -8.46 -33.60
C GLU A 3 27.66 -8.58 -33.59
N VAL A 4 27.12 -8.97 -32.45
CA VAL A 4 25.70 -8.87 -32.13
C VAL A 4 25.48 -7.40 -31.76
N LYS A 5 25.04 -6.58 -32.71
CA LYS A 5 24.48 -5.26 -32.41
C LYS A 5 23.20 -5.47 -31.61
N SER A 6 23.26 -5.19 -30.30
CA SER A 6 22.07 -5.00 -29.48
C SER A 6 21.32 -3.76 -30.02
N GLU A 7 20.23 -3.98 -30.75
CA GLU A 7 19.28 -2.93 -31.03
C GLU A 7 18.65 -2.50 -29.70
N GLU A 8 19.18 -1.44 -29.10
CA GLU A 8 18.51 -0.67 -28.08
C GLU A 8 17.21 -0.11 -28.71
N ARG A 9 16.10 -0.81 -28.51
CA ARG A 9 14.79 -0.25 -28.75
C ARG A 9 14.62 0.93 -27.80
N ARG A 10 14.94 2.14 -28.26
CA ARG A 10 14.56 3.39 -27.61
C ARG A 10 13.03 3.39 -27.51
N VAL A 11 12.52 3.05 -26.35
CA VAL A 11 11.11 3.26 -26.00
C VAL A 11 10.90 4.76 -26.06
N LYS A 12 10.19 5.23 -27.08
CA LYS A 12 9.77 6.63 -27.19
C LYS A 12 8.91 6.95 -25.97
N ASN A 13 9.41 7.80 -25.06
CA ASN A 13 8.72 8.31 -23.88
C ASN A 13 8.05 7.22 -23.03
N PRO A 14 8.78 6.58 -22.11
CA PRO A 14 8.20 5.55 -21.24
C PRO A 14 7.07 6.15 -20.42
N CYS A 15 5.87 5.59 -20.54
CA CYS A 15 4.71 5.97 -19.76
C CYS A 15 4.60 5.04 -18.54
N VAL A 16 4.54 5.64 -17.35
CA VAL A 16 4.40 4.92 -16.08
C VAL A 16 3.03 5.21 -15.48
N TRP A 17 2.28 4.16 -15.18
CA TRP A 17 1.02 4.28 -14.46
C TRP A 17 1.20 3.86 -13.01
N ILE A 18 0.79 4.72 -12.08
CA ILE A 18 0.72 4.40 -10.66
C ILE A 18 -0.75 4.21 -10.32
N VAL A 19 -1.10 3.01 -9.87
CA VAL A 19 -2.48 2.62 -9.58
C VAL A 19 -2.64 2.43 -8.08
N VAL A 20 -3.55 3.20 -7.49
CA VAL A 20 -3.85 3.17 -6.06
C VAL A 20 -5.26 2.67 -5.79
N HIS A 21 -5.46 2.10 -4.60
CA HIS A 21 -6.76 1.56 -4.21
C HIS A 21 -7.77 2.66 -3.87
N ARG A 22 -7.33 3.78 -3.25
CA ARG A 22 -8.20 4.87 -2.78
C ARG A 22 -7.95 6.15 -3.55
N ARG A 23 -9.04 6.88 -3.84
CA ARG A 23 -8.99 8.14 -4.59
C ARG A 23 -8.17 9.22 -3.87
N GLU A 24 -8.24 9.27 -2.55
CA GLU A 24 -7.53 10.24 -1.74
C GLU A 24 -6.00 10.14 -1.90
N LEU A 25 -5.49 8.93 -2.12
CA LEU A 25 -4.07 8.69 -2.35
C LEU A 25 -3.57 9.24 -3.71
N VAL A 26 -4.45 9.39 -4.68
CA VAL A 26 -4.08 9.95 -6.01
C VAL A 26 -3.49 11.34 -5.85
N GLU A 27 -4.15 12.21 -5.11
CA GLU A 27 -3.68 13.60 -4.92
C GLU A 27 -2.42 13.67 -4.05
N GLN A 28 -2.30 12.80 -3.04
CA GLN A 28 -1.10 12.73 -2.21
C GLN A 28 0.12 12.30 -3.01
N ILE A 29 -0.01 11.28 -3.86
CA ILE A 29 1.10 10.80 -4.70
C ILE A 29 1.46 11.86 -5.76
N LYS A 30 0.46 12.50 -6.40
CA LYS A 30 0.72 13.60 -7.34
C LYS A 30 1.48 14.74 -6.67
N ALA A 31 1.08 15.14 -5.47
CA ALA A 31 1.76 16.18 -4.71
C ALA A 31 3.21 15.78 -4.38
N SER A 32 3.45 14.54 -3.96
CA SER A 32 4.80 14.03 -3.67
C SER A 32 5.68 14.02 -4.92
N LEU A 33 5.16 13.58 -6.06
CA LEU A 33 5.90 13.58 -7.32
C LEU A 33 6.25 15.01 -7.77
N ASN A 34 5.34 15.98 -7.60
CA ASN A 34 5.58 17.37 -7.95
C ASN A 34 6.63 18.01 -7.03
N VAL A 35 6.59 17.74 -5.72
CA VAL A 35 7.59 18.25 -4.77
C VAL A 35 8.99 17.74 -5.08
N GLU A 36 9.13 16.47 -5.43
CA GLU A 36 10.44 15.93 -5.83
C GLU A 36 10.95 16.58 -7.13
N CYS A 37 10.08 16.81 -8.10
CA CYS A 37 10.44 17.53 -9.32
C CYS A 37 10.87 18.98 -9.04
N GLU A 38 10.24 19.68 -8.09
CA GLU A 38 10.62 21.04 -7.69
C GLU A 38 11.94 21.06 -6.92
N MET A 39 12.18 20.10 -6.02
CA MET A 39 13.45 20.01 -5.27
C MET A 39 14.65 19.71 -6.15
N LEU A 40 14.47 18.97 -7.24
CA LEU A 40 15.54 18.67 -8.21
C LEU A 40 15.93 19.89 -9.07
N ASN A 41 15.11 20.93 -9.10
CA ASN A 41 15.42 22.20 -9.78
C ASN A 41 16.22 23.20 -8.92
N VAL A 42 16.53 22.88 -7.66
CA VAL A 42 17.35 23.75 -6.80
C VAL A 42 18.84 23.48 -7.04
N ASN A 43 19.55 24.47 -7.51
CA ASN A 43 20.94 24.47 -7.97
C ASN A 43 22.04 24.13 -6.93
N GLU A 44 21.76 23.46 -5.84
CA GLU A 44 22.72 23.20 -4.76
C GLU A 44 22.91 21.73 -4.33
N VAL A 45 22.36 20.77 -5.04
CA VAL A 45 22.69 19.36 -4.77
C VAL A 45 23.86 18.97 -5.65
N LYS A 46 25.01 18.63 -5.03
CA LYS A 46 26.16 18.02 -5.74
C LYS A 46 25.62 16.87 -6.60
N PRO A 47 25.97 16.78 -7.89
CA PRO A 47 25.37 15.86 -8.82
C PRO A 47 25.67 14.43 -8.39
N LEU A 48 24.67 13.77 -7.84
CA LEU A 48 24.59 12.32 -7.85
C LEU A 48 24.24 11.98 -9.30
N ASP A 49 25.24 11.54 -10.04
CA ASP A 49 25.21 11.13 -11.42
C ASP A 49 24.13 11.79 -12.31
N SER A 50 24.56 12.69 -13.21
CA SER A 50 23.68 13.47 -14.10
C SER A 50 22.74 12.62 -14.98
N SER A 51 22.97 11.33 -15.11
CA SER A 51 22.12 10.35 -15.79
C SER A 51 20.78 10.13 -15.08
N PHE A 52 20.74 10.24 -13.74
CA PHE A 52 19.54 10.04 -12.94
C PHE A 52 18.55 11.22 -13.06
N LEU A 53 19.07 12.44 -13.13
CA LEU A 53 18.26 13.67 -13.29
C LEU A 53 17.59 13.75 -14.66
N THR A 54 18.29 13.28 -15.71
CA THR A 54 17.75 13.28 -17.08
C THR A 54 16.63 12.25 -17.26
N LEU A 55 16.61 11.17 -16.46
CA LEU A 55 15.56 10.15 -16.51
C LEU A 55 14.22 10.67 -15.96
N HIS A 56 14.24 11.49 -14.89
CA HIS A 56 13.03 12.01 -14.27
C HIS A 56 12.26 13.01 -15.14
N SER A 57 12.95 13.83 -15.89
CA SER A 57 12.30 14.83 -16.76
C SER A 57 11.64 14.23 -18.02
N SER A 58 11.95 12.97 -18.34
CA SER A 58 11.44 12.27 -19.53
C SER A 58 10.33 11.24 -19.23
N LEU A 59 10.05 10.94 -17.95
CA LEU A 59 9.04 9.96 -17.56
C LEU A 59 7.64 10.59 -17.56
N ASN A 60 6.78 10.15 -18.49
CA ASN A 60 5.36 10.47 -18.46
C ASN A 60 4.68 9.62 -17.37
N THR A 61 4.52 10.18 -16.17
CA THR A 61 3.92 9.46 -15.02
C THR A 61 2.48 9.90 -14.82
N ARG A 62 1.58 8.95 -14.76
CA ARG A 62 0.14 9.18 -14.50
C ARG A 62 -0.31 8.40 -13.28
N VAL A 63 -1.12 9.03 -12.42
CA VAL A 63 -1.63 8.42 -11.18
C VAL A 63 -3.14 8.25 -11.28
N PHE A 64 -3.62 7.04 -11.04
CA PHE A 64 -5.02 6.68 -11.14
C PHE A 64 -5.52 5.92 -9.91
N SER A 65 -6.78 6.12 -9.54
CA SER A 65 -7.45 5.14 -8.69
C SER A 65 -7.90 3.95 -9.55
N ILE A 66 -7.87 2.74 -9.00
CA ILE A 66 -8.32 1.54 -9.72
C ILE A 66 -9.79 1.64 -10.15
N GLN A 67 -10.64 2.28 -9.33
CA GLN A 67 -12.06 2.45 -9.63
C GLN A 67 -12.30 3.32 -10.87
N TRP A 68 -11.47 4.33 -11.07
CA TRP A 68 -11.53 5.16 -12.28
C TRP A 68 -10.92 4.40 -13.45
N LEU A 69 -9.73 3.86 -13.30
CA LEU A 69 -8.99 3.21 -14.37
C LEU A 69 -9.75 2.00 -14.93
N SER A 70 -10.38 1.19 -14.09
CA SER A 70 -11.17 0.03 -14.54
C SER A 70 -12.36 0.35 -15.45
N ARG A 71 -12.79 1.60 -15.47
CA ARG A 71 -13.88 2.07 -16.34
C ARG A 71 -13.40 2.72 -17.62
N HIS A 72 -12.15 3.23 -17.63
CA HIS A 72 -11.63 4.10 -18.70
C HIS A 72 -10.38 3.55 -19.38
N TYR A 73 -9.86 2.39 -18.95
CA TYR A 73 -8.59 1.84 -19.49
C TYR A 73 -8.65 1.58 -21.00
N GLN A 74 -9.84 1.30 -21.55
CA GLN A 74 -10.04 1.07 -22.99
C GLN A 74 -10.01 2.38 -23.81
N GLU A 75 -10.21 3.52 -23.16
CA GLU A 75 -10.26 4.85 -23.80
C GLU A 75 -8.88 5.54 -23.74
N MET A 76 -7.88 4.88 -23.13
CA MET A 76 -6.56 5.46 -22.96
C MET A 76 -5.79 5.45 -24.29
N GLU A 77 -5.36 6.62 -24.74
CA GLU A 77 -4.59 6.78 -25.98
C GLU A 77 -3.16 6.23 -25.86
N GLU A 78 -2.58 6.27 -24.66
CA GLU A 78 -1.21 5.83 -24.39
C GLU A 78 -1.19 4.55 -23.58
N SER A 79 -0.42 3.56 -24.05
CA SER A 79 -0.17 2.33 -23.31
C SER A 79 0.98 2.50 -22.34
N PRO A 80 0.88 2.02 -21.08
CA PRO A 80 1.96 2.08 -20.13
C PRO A 80 3.08 1.11 -20.49
N SER A 81 4.31 1.49 -20.21
CA SER A 81 5.47 0.58 -20.22
C SER A 81 5.67 -0.09 -18.85
N LEU A 82 5.17 0.56 -17.79
CA LEU A 82 5.22 0.07 -16.41
C LEU A 82 3.91 0.44 -15.68
N ILE A 83 3.35 -0.54 -14.98
CA ILE A 83 2.22 -0.34 -14.05
C ILE A 83 2.73 -0.63 -12.65
N VAL A 84 2.73 0.40 -11.80
CA VAL A 84 3.04 0.29 -10.37
C VAL A 84 1.74 0.24 -9.60
N ILE A 85 1.57 -0.75 -8.73
CA ILE A 85 0.36 -0.95 -7.94
C ILE A 85 0.71 -0.79 -6.48
N ASP A 86 0.15 0.23 -5.86
CA ASP A 86 0.23 0.41 -4.41
C ASP A 86 -0.81 -0.46 -3.71
N GLU A 87 -0.45 -0.95 -2.52
CA GLU A 87 -1.24 -1.94 -1.76
C GLU A 87 -1.62 -3.15 -2.62
N ALA A 88 -0.62 -3.73 -3.28
CA ALA A 88 -0.78 -4.81 -4.26
C ALA A 88 -1.48 -6.07 -3.71
N HIS A 89 -1.63 -6.20 -2.39
CA HIS A 89 -2.45 -7.25 -1.78
C HIS A 89 -3.94 -7.16 -2.19
N HIS A 90 -4.40 -6.01 -2.70
CA HIS A 90 -5.72 -5.85 -3.32
C HIS A 90 -5.74 -6.24 -4.81
N ALA A 91 -4.60 -6.40 -5.46
CA ALA A 91 -4.50 -6.56 -6.93
C ALA A 91 -5.12 -7.87 -7.48
N VAL A 92 -5.43 -8.84 -6.63
CA VAL A 92 -6.11 -10.10 -7.04
C VAL A 92 -7.60 -9.89 -7.34
N ALA A 93 -8.16 -8.70 -7.10
CA ALA A 93 -9.53 -8.40 -7.46
C ALA A 93 -9.69 -8.36 -9.00
N LYS A 94 -10.87 -8.76 -9.49
CA LYS A 94 -11.20 -8.85 -10.91
C LYS A 94 -10.89 -7.57 -11.68
N THR A 95 -11.17 -6.41 -11.09
CA THR A 95 -10.92 -5.09 -11.69
C THR A 95 -9.45 -4.83 -12.02
N TYR A 96 -8.53 -5.25 -11.15
CA TYR A 96 -7.09 -5.15 -11.42
C TYR A 96 -6.68 -6.09 -12.54
N LYS A 97 -7.17 -7.33 -12.51
CA LYS A 97 -6.85 -8.32 -13.53
C LYS A 97 -7.28 -7.86 -14.91
N GLU A 98 -8.48 -7.32 -15.07
CA GLU A 98 -8.98 -6.79 -16.35
C GLU A 98 -8.06 -5.69 -16.92
N VAL A 99 -7.62 -4.76 -16.08
CA VAL A 99 -6.68 -3.71 -16.50
C VAL A 99 -5.32 -4.30 -16.87
N MET A 100 -4.81 -5.25 -16.11
CA MET A 100 -3.50 -5.85 -16.38
C MET A 100 -3.49 -6.73 -17.62
N ASP A 101 -4.57 -7.45 -17.88
CA ASP A 101 -4.73 -8.30 -19.06
C ASP A 101 -4.87 -7.44 -20.34
N ALA A 102 -5.39 -6.22 -20.23
CA ALA A 102 -5.47 -5.28 -21.34
C ALA A 102 -4.10 -4.72 -21.78
N TYR A 103 -3.11 -4.73 -20.89
CA TYR A 103 -1.75 -4.25 -21.15
C TYR A 103 -0.69 -5.33 -20.87
N PRO A 104 -0.67 -6.41 -21.65
CA PRO A 104 0.23 -7.57 -21.41
C PRO A 104 1.70 -7.19 -21.52
N GLU A 105 2.06 -6.26 -22.40
CA GLU A 105 3.44 -5.81 -22.64
C GLU A 105 3.98 -4.89 -21.52
N ALA A 106 3.10 -4.31 -20.69
CA ALA A 106 3.51 -3.48 -19.58
C ALA A 106 4.14 -4.34 -18.48
N LYS A 107 5.29 -3.92 -17.95
CA LYS A 107 5.85 -4.51 -16.73
C LYS A 107 4.96 -4.18 -15.54
N LYS A 108 4.83 -5.10 -14.59
CA LYS A 108 3.99 -4.92 -13.40
C LYS A 108 4.87 -4.94 -12.16
N LEU A 109 4.74 -3.91 -11.32
CA LEU A 109 5.41 -3.79 -10.02
C LEU A 109 4.35 -3.62 -8.94
N GLY A 110 4.26 -4.56 -8.02
CA GLY A 110 3.39 -4.47 -6.85
C GLY A 110 4.17 -4.06 -5.62
N LEU A 111 3.67 -3.08 -4.88
CA LEU A 111 4.19 -2.64 -3.60
C LEU A 111 3.18 -3.00 -2.51
N THR A 112 3.63 -3.67 -1.44
CA THR A 112 2.77 -3.99 -0.29
C THR A 112 3.60 -4.26 0.96
N ALA A 113 3.10 -3.83 2.11
CA ALA A 113 3.65 -4.21 3.40
C ALA A 113 3.21 -5.62 3.85
N THR A 114 2.11 -6.12 3.28
CA THR A 114 1.46 -7.39 3.66
C THR A 114 1.32 -8.29 2.43
N PRO A 115 2.36 -9.03 2.03
CA PRO A 115 2.35 -9.83 0.79
C PRO A 115 1.51 -11.12 0.90
N CYS A 116 0.58 -11.18 1.82
CA CYS A 116 -0.37 -12.30 1.95
C CYS A 116 -1.77 -11.78 2.26
N ARG A 117 -2.78 -12.45 1.72
CA ARG A 117 -4.17 -12.17 2.04
C ARG A 117 -4.65 -13.03 3.20
N LEU A 118 -5.66 -12.52 3.90
CA LEU A 118 -6.42 -13.31 4.88
C LEU A 118 -7.01 -14.59 4.25
N THR A 119 -7.28 -14.57 2.93
CA THR A 119 -7.76 -15.73 2.16
C THR A 119 -6.66 -16.70 1.77
N ARG A 120 -5.40 -16.46 2.12
CA ARG A 120 -4.21 -17.28 1.78
C ARG A 120 -3.99 -17.53 0.27
N ARG A 121 -4.65 -16.80 -0.62
CA ARG A 121 -4.39 -16.84 -2.07
C ARG A 121 -3.14 -16.03 -2.37
N GLY A 122 -2.21 -16.63 -3.09
CA GLY A 122 -0.94 -16.00 -3.48
C GLY A 122 -1.12 -14.97 -4.60
N PHE A 123 -0.03 -14.30 -4.92
CA PHE A 123 0.05 -13.28 -5.99
C PHE A 123 0.60 -13.85 -7.31
N THR A 124 0.80 -15.17 -7.38
CA THR A 124 1.44 -15.86 -8.51
C THR A 124 0.69 -15.72 -9.84
N ASP A 125 -0.60 -15.34 -9.79
CA ASP A 125 -1.38 -15.08 -10.99
C ASP A 125 -1.07 -13.71 -11.64
N LEU A 126 -0.39 -12.82 -10.94
CA LEU A 126 -0.14 -11.44 -11.36
C LEU A 126 1.33 -11.04 -11.36
N PHE A 127 2.14 -11.68 -10.53
CA PHE A 127 3.55 -11.35 -10.34
C PHE A 127 4.39 -12.62 -10.34
N ASP A 128 5.49 -12.60 -11.08
CA ASP A 128 6.40 -13.75 -11.25
C ASP A 128 7.36 -13.90 -10.07
N VAL A 129 7.73 -12.79 -9.42
CA VAL A 129 8.76 -12.75 -8.38
C VAL A 129 8.30 -11.92 -7.19
N LEU A 130 8.54 -12.44 -5.99
CA LEU A 130 8.39 -11.69 -4.73
C LEU A 130 9.77 -11.27 -4.23
N LEU A 131 10.00 -9.94 -4.19
CA LEU A 131 11.18 -9.37 -3.56
C LEU A 131 10.82 -8.96 -2.14
N GLN A 132 11.48 -9.56 -1.17
CA GLN A 132 11.26 -9.27 0.23
C GLN A 132 12.35 -8.34 0.77
N SER A 133 11.93 -7.28 1.44
CA SER A 133 12.81 -6.38 2.17
C SER A 133 13.39 -7.05 3.43
N TRP A 134 14.28 -6.36 4.11
CA TRP A 134 14.82 -6.82 5.39
C TRP A 134 13.72 -6.93 6.45
N SER A 135 13.96 -7.75 7.46
CA SER A 135 13.03 -7.91 8.59
C SER A 135 12.96 -6.63 9.44
N ALA A 136 11.85 -6.41 10.13
CA ALA A 136 11.71 -5.31 11.09
C ALA A 136 12.84 -5.34 12.15
N LYS A 137 13.26 -6.53 12.59
CA LYS A 137 14.39 -6.71 13.52
C LYS A 137 15.69 -6.11 12.97
N LYS A 138 15.98 -6.30 11.68
CA LYS A 138 17.16 -5.73 11.02
C LYS A 138 17.06 -4.20 10.95
N PHE A 139 15.91 -3.66 10.56
CA PHE A 139 15.68 -2.21 10.52
C PHE A 139 15.79 -1.55 11.91
N ILE A 140 15.35 -2.24 12.98
CA ILE A 140 15.52 -1.77 14.36
C ILE A 140 17.00 -1.79 14.75
N ALA A 141 17.71 -2.88 14.45
CA ALA A 141 19.13 -3.01 14.76
C ALA A 141 19.99 -1.95 14.07
N ASP A 142 19.62 -1.57 12.84
CA ASP A 142 20.31 -0.55 12.05
C ASP A 142 19.83 0.89 12.40
N GLY A 143 18.91 1.08 13.34
CA GLY A 143 18.42 2.38 13.79
C GLY A 143 17.39 3.06 12.87
N TRP A 144 16.88 2.38 11.85
CA TRP A 144 15.84 2.91 10.95
C TRP A 144 14.43 2.86 11.54
N LEU A 145 14.17 1.91 12.42
CA LEU A 145 12.92 1.79 13.16
C LEU A 145 13.19 1.85 14.66
N SER A 146 12.27 2.43 15.39
CA SER A 146 12.28 2.47 16.85
C SER A 146 12.06 1.09 17.46
N LEU A 147 12.58 0.87 18.64
CA LEU A 147 12.14 -0.22 19.50
C LEU A 147 10.64 -0.06 19.81
N TYR A 148 9.95 -1.17 19.94
CA TYR A 148 8.54 -1.19 20.31
C TYR A 148 8.25 -2.30 21.32
N ASP A 149 7.22 -2.06 22.13
CA ASP A 149 6.63 -3.06 23.00
C ASP A 149 5.29 -3.47 22.39
N TYR A 150 5.12 -4.77 22.16
CA TYR A 150 3.87 -5.32 21.67
C TYR A 150 3.01 -5.81 22.83
N MET A 151 1.80 -5.26 22.93
CA MET A 151 0.82 -5.70 23.93
C MET A 151 -0.38 -6.29 23.19
N SER A 152 -0.92 -7.37 23.72
CA SER A 152 -2.10 -8.03 23.19
C SER A 152 -3.15 -8.20 24.29
N ILE A 153 -4.37 -8.49 23.87
CA ILE A 153 -5.46 -8.83 24.78
C ILE A 153 -5.08 -10.09 25.55
N ARG A 154 -5.22 -10.05 26.86
CA ARG A 154 -4.94 -11.20 27.73
C ARG A 154 -5.89 -12.34 27.39
N GLU A 155 -5.33 -13.55 27.22
CA GLU A 155 -6.10 -14.79 27.08
C GLU A 155 -7.05 -14.95 28.26
N ASP A 156 -8.27 -15.50 28.00
CA ASP A 156 -9.35 -15.68 28.98
C ASP A 156 -9.96 -14.40 29.56
N SER A 157 -9.52 -13.22 29.11
CA SER A 157 -10.20 -11.95 29.44
C SER A 157 -11.58 -11.88 28.80
N GLU A 158 -12.40 -10.97 29.30
CA GLU A 158 -13.73 -10.70 28.73
C GLU A 158 -13.62 -10.20 27.29
N ASP A 159 -12.68 -9.28 27.00
CA ASP A 159 -12.43 -8.78 25.65
C ASP A 159 -11.94 -9.87 24.71
N TRP A 160 -11.10 -10.81 25.19
CA TRP A 160 -10.68 -11.96 24.42
C TRP A 160 -11.88 -12.85 24.01
N ARG A 161 -12.80 -13.10 24.95
CA ARG A 161 -14.03 -13.86 24.67
C ARG A 161 -14.92 -13.13 23.67
N LEU A 162 -15.08 -11.81 23.81
CA LEU A 162 -15.84 -10.98 22.87
C LEU A 162 -15.26 -11.05 21.45
N VAL A 163 -13.96 -10.84 21.29
CA VAL A 163 -13.29 -10.92 19.99
C VAL A 163 -13.42 -12.31 19.38
N ASN A 164 -13.21 -13.38 20.15
CA ASN A 164 -13.36 -14.75 19.67
C ASN A 164 -14.81 -15.17 19.39
N SER A 165 -15.79 -14.41 19.87
CA SER A 165 -17.20 -14.61 19.54
C SER A 165 -17.60 -14.07 18.17
N LEU A 166 -16.73 -13.28 17.50
CA LEU A 166 -16.98 -12.75 16.17
C LEU A 166 -16.93 -13.88 15.12
N LYS A 167 -17.99 -14.01 14.35
CA LYS A 167 -18.14 -15.10 13.37
C LYS A 167 -18.31 -14.59 11.93
N LYS A 168 -18.91 -13.42 11.76
CA LYS A 168 -19.22 -12.88 10.43
C LYS A 168 -17.97 -12.23 9.82
N ARG A 169 -17.76 -12.48 8.52
CA ARG A 169 -16.68 -11.89 7.74
C ARG A 169 -17.23 -11.00 6.63
N GLY A 170 -16.52 -9.92 6.33
CA GLY A 170 -16.76 -9.08 5.17
C GLY A 170 -16.24 -9.74 3.88
N ALA A 171 -16.48 -9.08 2.76
CA ALA A 171 -16.02 -9.54 1.44
C ALA A 171 -14.49 -9.57 1.31
N ASP A 172 -13.79 -8.77 2.09
CA ASP A 172 -12.33 -8.68 2.20
C ASP A 172 -11.71 -9.79 3.08
N GLY A 173 -12.55 -10.56 3.80
CA GLY A 173 -12.14 -11.62 4.71
C GLY A 173 -11.90 -11.16 6.14
N ASP A 174 -12.00 -9.87 6.42
CA ASP A 174 -11.95 -9.31 7.77
C ASP A 174 -13.28 -9.46 8.52
N PHE A 175 -13.29 -9.17 9.82
CA PHE A 175 -14.51 -9.22 10.60
C PHE A 175 -15.56 -8.21 10.11
N SER A 176 -16.84 -8.57 10.18
CA SER A 176 -17.95 -7.68 9.85
C SER A 176 -17.97 -6.47 10.78
N LEU A 177 -17.85 -5.25 10.24
CA LEU A 177 -17.92 -4.00 11.02
C LEU A 177 -19.19 -3.92 11.87
N ARG A 178 -20.32 -4.37 11.34
CA ARG A 178 -21.59 -4.38 12.06
C ARG A 178 -21.53 -5.30 13.30
N GLU A 179 -21.02 -6.53 13.14
CA GLU A 179 -20.89 -7.46 14.26
C GLU A 179 -19.87 -6.96 15.29
N MET A 180 -18.77 -6.35 14.84
CA MET A 180 -17.78 -5.72 15.71
C MET A 180 -18.42 -4.58 16.53
N SER A 181 -19.13 -3.69 15.88
CA SER A 181 -19.81 -2.57 16.56
C SER A 181 -20.84 -3.07 17.57
N GLU A 182 -21.67 -4.06 17.22
CA GLU A 182 -22.68 -4.64 18.11
C GLU A 182 -22.09 -5.29 19.38
N LYS A 183 -20.91 -5.91 19.27
CA LYS A 183 -20.30 -6.70 20.35
C LYS A 183 -19.19 -5.99 21.12
N LEU A 184 -18.42 -5.14 20.47
CA LEU A 184 -17.23 -4.52 21.06
C LEU A 184 -17.43 -3.05 21.42
N ASN A 185 -18.38 -2.35 20.78
CA ASN A 185 -18.73 -0.97 21.14
C ASN A 185 -19.68 -0.96 22.35
N VAL A 186 -19.18 -1.45 23.47
CA VAL A 186 -19.87 -1.53 24.75
C VAL A 186 -19.03 -0.83 25.82
N GLN A 187 -19.71 -0.07 26.71
CA GLN A 187 -19.04 0.77 27.69
C GLN A 187 -17.92 0.06 28.49
N PRO A 188 -18.08 -1.16 29.03
CA PRO A 188 -17.01 -1.80 29.77
C PRO A 188 -15.77 -2.13 28.94
N SER A 189 -15.91 -2.40 27.64
CA SER A 189 -14.78 -2.66 26.74
C SER A 189 -14.02 -1.38 26.45
N ILE A 190 -14.72 -0.28 26.23
CA ILE A 190 -14.14 1.04 25.99
C ILE A 190 -13.38 1.51 27.24
N GLU A 191 -13.96 1.39 28.42
CA GLU A 191 -13.29 1.76 29.68
C GLU A 191 -12.00 0.99 29.88
N ARG A 192 -11.99 -0.33 29.68
CA ARG A 192 -10.76 -1.15 29.75
C ARG A 192 -9.70 -0.74 28.72
N LEU A 193 -10.12 -0.34 27.52
CA LEU A 193 -9.21 0.18 26.50
C LEU A 193 -8.58 1.50 26.95
N CYS A 194 -9.38 2.42 27.45
CA CYS A 194 -8.90 3.71 27.97
C CYS A 194 -7.93 3.51 29.14
N ASP A 195 -8.29 2.67 30.11
CA ASP A 195 -7.43 2.35 31.25
C ASP A 195 -6.09 1.73 30.82
N THR A 196 -6.14 0.88 29.79
CA THR A 196 -4.93 0.27 29.24
C THR A 196 -4.03 1.33 28.60
N ILE A 197 -4.61 2.24 27.80
CA ILE A 197 -3.86 3.33 27.18
C ILE A 197 -3.23 4.25 28.23
N LEU A 198 -4.02 4.67 29.23
CA LEU A 198 -3.53 5.52 30.32
C LEU A 198 -2.42 4.85 31.15
N ARG A 199 -2.51 3.55 31.34
CA ARG A 199 -1.53 2.79 32.13
C ARG A 199 -0.21 2.59 31.38
N TYR A 200 -0.25 2.27 30.08
CA TYR A 200 0.95 1.85 29.34
C TYR A 200 1.51 2.92 28.42
N ALA A 201 0.74 3.94 28.09
CA ALA A 201 1.15 5.04 27.24
C ALA A 201 0.88 6.44 27.82
N PRO A 202 1.17 6.68 29.13
CA PRO A 202 0.90 7.99 29.72
C PRO A 202 1.75 9.06 29.02
N ASN A 203 1.12 10.19 28.68
CA ASN A 203 1.74 11.34 28.04
C ASN A 203 2.44 11.07 26.69
N LYS A 204 2.07 9.99 26.02
CA LYS A 204 2.57 9.68 24.67
C LYS A 204 1.56 10.09 23.60
N LYS A 205 2.05 10.48 22.44
CA LYS A 205 1.20 10.63 21.25
C LYS A 205 0.82 9.24 20.76
N GLY A 206 -0.45 9.04 20.43
CA GLY A 206 -0.97 7.76 19.97
C GLY A 206 -1.97 7.93 18.85
N ILE A 207 -2.24 6.82 18.15
CA ILE A 207 -3.32 6.68 17.18
C ILE A 207 -4.19 5.54 17.65
N VAL A 208 -5.49 5.78 17.78
CA VAL A 208 -6.49 4.76 18.12
C VAL A 208 -7.33 4.49 16.88
N TYR A 209 -7.39 3.23 16.48
CA TYR A 209 -8.26 2.78 15.40
C TYR A 209 -9.59 2.32 15.97
N ALA A 210 -10.63 3.11 15.74
CA ALA A 210 -11.99 2.78 16.14
C ALA A 210 -12.70 1.93 15.09
N ILE A 211 -13.71 1.17 15.51
CA ILE A 211 -14.52 0.33 14.62
C ILE A 211 -15.34 1.19 13.65
N ASP A 212 -15.95 2.24 14.19
CA ASP A 212 -16.77 3.22 13.49
C ASP A 212 -16.71 4.58 14.20
N ILE A 213 -17.40 5.58 13.66
CA ILE A 213 -17.46 6.94 14.22
C ILE A 213 -18.03 6.92 15.65
N LYS A 214 -19.09 6.15 15.86
CA LYS A 214 -19.75 6.02 17.18
C LYS A 214 -18.85 5.39 18.24
N HIS A 215 -17.91 4.54 17.83
CA HIS A 215 -16.89 3.97 18.72
C HIS A 215 -15.75 4.96 19.00
N ALA A 216 -15.56 5.96 18.16
CA ALA A 216 -14.52 6.97 18.31
C ALA A 216 -14.96 8.16 19.18
N GLU A 217 -16.27 8.39 19.33
CA GLU A 217 -16.90 9.42 20.19
C GLU A 217 -17.06 8.93 21.63
#